data_b55a358af1153c52b6fee74ecf264a99
#
_entry.id   b55a358af1153c52b6fee74ecf264a99
#
_cell.length_a   1.000
_cell.length_b   1.000
_cell.length_c   1.000
_cell.angle_alpha   90.00
_cell.angle_beta   90.00
_cell.angle_gamma   90.00
#
_symmetry.space_group_name_H-M   'P 1'
#
loop_
_entity.id
_entity.type
_entity.pdbx_description
1 polymer ?
#
loop_
_entity_poly.entity_id
_entity_poly.type
_entity_poly.pdbx_seq_one_letter_code
_entity_poly.pdbx_strand_id
1 'polypeptide(L)'
;VENKKCRWEEALRKSAKPLEERGTINEQYIESIIDSLRYYGPYMFITKDVVLAHSQPKDNVNDLGVSIGVFKEPVQFSNFHEAKIIIVMSAKDQEKHLRVLKDIMGVFSVEKNVEKLEMAENPDEILDSLKLLIK
;
A
#
# COMPACT_ATOMS: atom_id res chain seq x y z
N VAL A 1 2.37 8.07 -8.48
CA VAL A 1 2.01 9.33 -7.80
C VAL A 1 0.74 9.90 -8.41
N GLU A 2 -0.25 10.17 -7.58
CA GLU A 2 -1.52 10.72 -8.02
C GLU A 2 -1.69 12.15 -7.49
N ASN A 3 -1.99 13.08 -8.39
CA ASN A 3 -2.16 14.49 -8.03
C ASN A 3 -3.62 14.89 -7.80
N LYS A 4 -4.57 14.08 -8.24
CA LYS A 4 -5.99 14.35 -8.10
C LYS A 4 -6.57 13.70 -6.85
N LYS A 5 -7.62 14.32 -6.30
CA LYS A 5 -8.35 13.74 -5.18
C LYS A 5 -9.09 12.48 -5.62
N CYS A 6 -8.96 11.41 -4.84
CA CYS A 6 -9.59 10.11 -5.10
C CYS A 6 -10.41 9.66 -3.90
N ARG A 7 -11.45 8.87 -4.17
CA ARG A 7 -12.11 8.09 -3.11
C ARG A 7 -11.17 6.94 -2.74
N TRP A 8 -11.28 6.44 -1.50
CA TRP A 8 -10.32 5.44 -1.02
C TRP A 8 -10.37 4.12 -1.81
N GLU A 9 -11.55 3.72 -2.28
CA GLU A 9 -11.65 2.49 -3.09
C GLU A 9 -10.92 2.64 -4.42
N GLU A 10 -11.08 3.79 -5.08
CA GLU A 10 -10.39 4.10 -6.32
C GLU A 10 -8.88 4.24 -6.10
N ALA A 11 -8.48 4.91 -5.03
CA ALA A 11 -7.07 5.08 -4.69
C ALA A 11 -6.40 3.74 -4.43
N LEU A 12 -7.09 2.83 -3.76
CA LEU A 12 -6.59 1.49 -3.51
C LEU A 12 -6.41 0.71 -4.82
N ARG A 13 -7.38 0.78 -5.72
CA ARG A 13 -7.29 0.12 -7.03
C ARG A 13 -6.13 0.68 -7.86
N LYS A 14 -5.93 1.99 -7.86
CA LYS A 14 -4.80 2.62 -8.55
C LYS A 14 -3.47 2.16 -7.98
N SER A 15 -3.38 2.06 -6.66
CA SER A 15 -2.15 1.62 -5.99
C SER A 15 -1.84 0.15 -6.26
N ALA A 16 -2.86 -0.68 -6.42
CA ALA A 16 -2.72 -2.11 -6.69
C ALA A 16 -2.51 -2.43 -8.17
N LYS A 17 -2.79 -1.50 -9.06
CA LYS A 17 -2.78 -1.73 -10.51
C LYS A 17 -1.47 -2.32 -11.03
N PRO A 18 -0.28 -1.86 -10.62
CA PRO A 18 0.96 -2.46 -11.11
C PRO A 18 1.07 -3.96 -10.80
N LEU A 19 0.58 -4.41 -9.65
CA LEU A 19 0.59 -5.83 -9.28
C LEU A 19 -0.43 -6.62 -10.09
N GLU A 20 -1.60 -6.04 -10.35
CA GLU A 20 -2.63 -6.67 -11.15
C GLU A 20 -2.17 -6.83 -12.61
N GLU A 21 -1.56 -5.80 -13.18
CA GLU A 21 -1.04 -5.82 -14.55
C GLU A 21 0.05 -6.86 -14.75
N ARG A 22 0.87 -7.11 -13.72
CA ARG A 22 1.91 -8.14 -13.75
C ARG A 22 1.36 -9.54 -13.54
N GLY A 23 0.08 -9.68 -13.19
CA GLY A 23 -0.50 -10.96 -12.84
C GLY A 23 -0.11 -11.47 -11.45
N THR A 24 0.49 -10.62 -10.62
CA THR A 24 0.89 -10.96 -9.25
C THR A 24 -0.34 -11.20 -8.36
N ILE A 25 -1.36 -10.38 -8.55
CA ILE A 25 -2.65 -10.50 -7.88
C ILE A 25 -3.76 -10.41 -8.92
N ASN A 26 -4.97 -10.82 -8.54
CA ASN A 26 -6.15 -10.66 -9.38
C ASN A 26 -7.14 -9.69 -8.74
N GLU A 27 -8.23 -9.40 -9.46
CA GLU A 27 -9.26 -8.48 -8.98
C GLU A 27 -9.90 -8.94 -7.68
N GLN A 28 -10.06 -10.24 -7.47
CA GLN A 28 -10.65 -10.78 -6.26
C GLN A 28 -9.79 -10.46 -5.02
N TYR A 29 -8.48 -10.42 -5.17
CA TYR A 29 -7.60 -10.02 -4.08
C TYR A 29 -7.85 -8.56 -3.68
N ILE A 30 -7.96 -7.67 -4.67
CA ILE A 30 -8.25 -6.25 -4.44
C ILE A 30 -9.63 -6.11 -3.78
N GLU A 31 -10.63 -6.83 -4.27
CA GLU A 31 -11.98 -6.81 -3.69
C GLU A 31 -11.96 -7.28 -2.23
N SER A 32 -11.17 -8.31 -1.92
CA SER A 32 -11.08 -8.80 -0.54
C SER A 32 -10.48 -7.77 0.41
N ILE A 33 -9.51 -6.98 -0.06
CA ILE A 33 -8.94 -5.88 0.73
C ILE A 33 -9.99 -4.79 0.96
N ILE A 34 -10.71 -4.42 -0.09
CA ILE A 34 -11.76 -3.40 0.00
C ILE A 34 -12.86 -3.83 0.98
N ASP A 35 -13.31 -5.07 0.87
CA ASP A 35 -14.35 -5.61 1.75
C ASP A 35 -13.89 -5.63 3.20
N SER A 36 -12.63 -6.00 3.46
CA SER A 36 -12.06 -6.00 4.80
C SER A 36 -12.03 -4.60 5.40
N LEU A 37 -11.65 -3.61 4.61
CA LEU A 37 -11.61 -2.21 5.05
C LEU A 37 -13.02 -1.68 5.34
N ARG A 38 -14.00 -2.05 4.53
CA ARG A 38 -15.40 -1.65 4.76
C ARG A 38 -15.98 -2.29 6.01
N TYR A 39 -15.66 -3.56 6.24
CA TYR A 39 -16.23 -4.33 7.34
C TYR A 39 -15.58 -4.00 8.69
N TYR A 40 -14.24 -3.97 8.72
CA TYR A 40 -13.48 -3.82 9.96
C TYR A 40 -12.99 -2.40 10.23
N GLY A 41 -13.11 -1.50 9.24
CA GLY A 41 -12.62 -0.13 9.34
C GLY A 41 -11.13 -0.01 9.05
N PRO A 42 -10.50 1.12 9.40
CA PRO A 42 -9.15 1.46 8.94
C PRO A 42 -8.04 0.79 9.77
N TYR A 43 -8.16 -0.49 10.07
CA TYR A 43 -7.18 -1.22 10.89
C TYR A 43 -5.84 -1.47 10.18
N MET A 44 -5.78 -1.25 8.87
CA MET A 44 -4.57 -1.48 8.08
C MET A 44 -3.60 -0.29 8.09
N PHE A 45 -3.93 0.78 8.80
CA PHE A 45 -3.00 1.89 8.98
C PHE A 45 -1.85 1.46 9.90
N ILE A 46 -0.61 1.60 9.41
CA ILE A 46 0.57 1.25 10.19
C ILE A 46 1.16 2.46 10.91
N THR A 47 0.88 3.66 10.42
CA THR A 47 1.21 4.93 11.06
C THR A 47 0.32 6.01 10.44
N LYS A 48 0.45 7.25 10.90
CA LYS A 48 -0.24 8.39 10.32
C LYS A 48 0.11 8.49 8.83
N ASP A 49 -0.90 8.71 8.00
CA ASP A 49 -0.79 8.90 6.55
C ASP A 49 -0.40 7.66 5.74
N VAL A 50 -0.14 6.51 6.37
CA VAL A 50 0.30 5.30 5.65
C VAL A 50 -0.62 4.12 5.94
N VAL A 51 -1.20 3.55 4.89
CA VAL A 51 -1.98 2.32 4.98
C VAL A 51 -1.24 1.20 4.27
N LEU A 52 -1.17 0.03 4.90
CA LEU A 52 -0.60 -1.19 4.31
C LEU A 52 -1.74 -2.14 3.97
N ALA A 53 -2.19 -2.03 2.72
CA ALA A 53 -3.32 -2.79 2.22
C ALA A 53 -2.89 -4.22 1.88
N HIS A 54 -3.51 -5.20 2.51
CA HIS A 54 -3.20 -6.60 2.30
C HIS A 54 -4.39 -7.47 2.69
N SER A 55 -4.35 -8.72 2.26
CA SER A 55 -5.33 -9.72 2.63
C SER A 55 -4.60 -11.04 2.89
N GLN A 56 -5.32 -12.06 3.34
CA GLN A 56 -4.72 -13.35 3.63
C GLN A 56 -4.12 -13.98 2.38
N PRO A 57 -2.95 -14.65 2.49
CA PRO A 57 -2.39 -15.40 1.36
C PRO A 57 -3.35 -16.52 0.97
N LYS A 58 -3.86 -16.46 -0.26
CA LYS A 58 -4.83 -17.42 -0.80
C LYS A 58 -4.62 -17.58 -2.31
N ASP A 59 -5.54 -18.27 -2.95
CA ASP A 59 -5.49 -18.59 -4.39
C ASP A 59 -5.48 -17.36 -5.30
N ASN A 60 -5.87 -16.19 -4.79
CA ASN A 60 -5.92 -14.96 -5.56
C ASN A 60 -4.56 -14.24 -5.66
N VAL A 61 -3.54 -14.84 -5.07
CA VAL A 61 -2.17 -14.32 -5.09
C VAL A 61 -1.29 -15.31 -5.84
N ASN A 62 -0.64 -14.84 -6.88
CA ASN A 62 0.27 -15.67 -7.69
C ASN A 62 1.72 -15.52 -7.25
N ASP A 63 2.08 -14.40 -6.65
CA ASP A 63 3.46 -14.15 -6.27
C ASP A 63 3.56 -13.11 -5.15
N LEU A 64 4.77 -12.98 -4.62
CA LEU A 64 5.13 -11.92 -3.68
C LEU A 64 5.22 -10.60 -4.45
N GLY A 65 4.60 -9.57 -3.93
CA GLY A 65 4.65 -8.26 -4.58
C GLY A 65 4.34 -7.12 -3.65
N VAL A 66 4.89 -5.96 -3.97
CA VAL A 66 4.63 -4.72 -3.26
C VAL A 66 4.48 -3.60 -4.30
N SER A 67 3.43 -2.80 -4.17
CA SER A 67 3.27 -1.58 -4.94
C SER A 67 2.96 -0.43 -4.00
N ILE A 68 3.33 0.79 -4.40
CA ILE A 68 3.19 1.98 -3.56
C ILE A 68 2.53 3.09 -4.36
N GLY A 69 1.44 3.61 -3.83
CA GLY A 69 0.80 4.80 -4.37
C GLY A 69 1.06 5.99 -3.46
N VAL A 70 1.51 7.10 -4.02
CA VAL A 70 1.70 8.37 -3.30
C VAL A 70 0.64 9.34 -3.80
N PHE A 71 -0.13 9.92 -2.88
CA PHE A 71 -1.26 10.79 -3.19
C PHE A 71 -0.98 12.20 -2.64
N LYS A 72 -0.93 13.17 -3.52
CA LYS A 72 -0.71 14.57 -3.14
C LYS A 72 -1.92 15.13 -2.39
N GLU A 73 -3.13 14.72 -2.80
CA GLU A 73 -4.33 15.01 -2.05
C GLU A 73 -4.64 13.83 -1.13
N PRO A 74 -4.68 14.04 0.20
CA PRO A 74 -4.93 12.94 1.13
C PRO A 74 -6.21 12.18 0.81
N VAL A 75 -6.14 10.86 0.94
CA VAL A 75 -7.25 9.95 0.68
C VAL A 75 -7.96 9.63 1.99
N GLN A 76 -9.23 10.00 2.08
CA GLN A 76 -10.01 9.81 3.30
C GLN A 76 -10.53 8.38 3.39
N PHE A 77 -10.15 7.65 4.44
CA PHE A 77 -10.63 6.30 4.72
C PHE A 77 -11.74 6.30 5.79
N SER A 78 -11.70 7.26 6.70
CA SER A 78 -12.72 7.48 7.72
C SER A 78 -12.64 8.93 8.18
N ASN A 79 -13.50 9.33 9.12
CA ASN A 79 -13.48 10.69 9.66
C ASN A 79 -12.14 11.06 10.32
N PHE A 80 -11.38 10.06 10.78
CA PHE A 80 -10.15 10.27 11.53
C PHE A 80 -8.92 9.67 10.86
N HIS A 81 -9.08 9.05 9.69
CA HIS A 81 -7.97 8.37 9.02
C HIS A 81 -7.87 8.80 7.56
N GLU A 82 -6.77 9.42 7.21
CA GLU A 82 -6.46 9.76 5.84
C GLU A 82 -5.07 9.24 5.48
N ALA A 83 -4.86 8.89 4.22
CA ALA A 83 -3.60 8.35 3.73
C ALA A 83 -3.03 9.21 2.62
N LYS A 84 -1.73 9.43 2.67
CA LYS A 84 -0.95 9.99 1.56
C LYS A 84 -0.14 8.91 0.87
N ILE A 85 0.09 7.79 1.54
CA ILE A 85 0.81 6.64 0.98
C ILE A 85 -0.06 5.40 1.18
N ILE A 86 -0.33 4.70 0.08
CA ILE A 86 -1.03 3.42 0.08
C ILE A 86 -0.06 2.37 -0.43
N ILE A 87 0.27 1.41 0.43
CA ILE A 87 1.12 0.28 0.07
C ILE A 87 0.22 -0.92 -0.12
N VAL A 88 0.35 -1.60 -1.26
CA VAL A 88 -0.37 -2.85 -1.51
C VAL A 88 0.63 -3.99 -1.50
N MET A 89 0.36 -5.00 -0.71
CA MET A 89 1.27 -6.12 -0.50
C MET A 89 0.57 -7.43 -0.80
N SER A 90 1.27 -8.35 -1.42
CA SER A 90 0.81 -9.71 -1.63
C SER A 90 1.92 -10.71 -1.29
N ALA A 91 1.54 -11.87 -0.77
CA ALA A 91 2.46 -12.96 -0.51
C ALA A 91 1.70 -14.28 -0.66
N LYS A 92 2.38 -15.30 -1.18
CA LYS A 92 1.80 -16.61 -1.42
C LYS A 92 1.63 -17.44 -0.16
N ASP A 93 2.54 -17.30 0.78
CA ASP A 93 2.54 -18.07 2.01
C ASP A 93 2.68 -17.18 3.24
N GLN A 94 2.36 -17.74 4.39
CA GLN A 94 2.32 -17.02 5.66
C GLN A 94 3.71 -16.53 6.09
N GLU A 95 4.74 -17.30 5.86
CA GLU A 95 6.11 -16.95 6.25
C GLU A 95 6.60 -15.72 5.48
N LYS A 96 6.43 -15.72 4.16
CA LYS A 96 6.82 -14.59 3.31
C LYS A 96 5.97 -13.35 3.64
N HIS A 97 4.68 -13.55 3.91
CA HIS A 97 3.77 -12.49 4.31
C HIS A 97 4.30 -11.76 5.55
N LEU A 98 4.64 -12.49 6.59
CA LEU A 98 5.14 -11.92 7.84
C LEU A 98 6.49 -11.22 7.66
N ARG A 99 7.36 -11.78 6.83
CA ARG A 99 8.67 -11.19 6.55
C ARG A 99 8.55 -9.84 5.86
N VAL A 100 7.71 -9.77 4.81
CA VAL A 100 7.50 -8.52 4.07
C VAL A 100 6.85 -7.47 4.95
N LEU A 101 5.86 -7.87 5.75
CA LEU A 101 5.23 -6.96 6.73
C LEU A 101 6.27 -6.34 7.66
N LYS A 102 7.16 -7.16 8.20
CA LYS A 102 8.20 -6.70 9.11
C LYS A 102 9.13 -5.70 8.45
N ASP A 103 9.56 -5.99 7.22
CA ASP A 103 10.47 -5.12 6.48
C ASP A 103 9.81 -3.77 6.15
N ILE A 104 8.57 -3.80 5.70
CA ILE A 104 7.81 -2.58 5.38
C ILE A 104 7.61 -1.75 6.65
N MET A 105 7.20 -2.37 7.74
CA MET A 105 6.99 -1.65 8.99
C MET A 105 8.28 -1.03 9.51
N GLY A 106 9.42 -1.69 9.31
CA GLY A 106 10.72 -1.13 9.67
C GLY A 106 11.04 0.17 8.96
N VAL A 107 10.69 0.27 7.68
CA VAL A 107 10.92 1.49 6.89
C VAL A 107 9.90 2.58 7.25
N PHE A 108 8.62 2.23 7.29
CA PHE A 108 7.53 3.20 7.41
C PHE A 108 7.19 3.61 8.84
N SER A 109 7.79 2.98 9.85
CA SER A 109 7.64 3.42 11.24
C SER A 109 8.48 4.65 11.56
N VAL A 110 9.41 5.03 10.69
CA VAL A 110 10.26 6.21 10.85
C VAL A 110 9.61 7.38 10.11
N GLU A 111 9.18 8.40 10.86
CA GLU A 111 8.46 9.54 10.30
C GLU A 111 9.21 10.25 9.17
N LYS A 112 10.53 10.41 9.29
CA LYS A 112 11.33 11.03 8.24
C LYS A 112 11.29 10.26 6.92
N ASN A 113 11.20 8.93 6.98
CA ASN A 113 11.10 8.10 5.79
C ASN A 113 9.77 8.34 5.08
N VAL A 114 8.70 8.44 5.85
CA VAL A 114 7.35 8.72 5.33
C VAL A 114 7.32 10.09 4.65
N GLU A 115 7.84 11.12 5.32
CA GLU A 115 7.89 12.48 4.78
C GLU A 115 8.64 12.53 3.45
N LYS A 116 9.75 11.82 3.37
CA LYS A 116 10.58 11.76 2.16
C LYS A 116 9.81 11.14 0.98
N LEU A 117 9.07 10.08 1.22
CA LEU A 117 8.26 9.43 0.18
C LEU A 117 7.05 10.28 -0.22
N GLU A 118 6.45 10.99 0.72
CA GLU A 118 5.34 11.90 0.42
C GLU A 118 5.73 13.03 -0.53
N MET A 119 7.00 13.41 -0.56
CA MET A 119 7.52 14.45 -1.45
C MET A 119 7.78 13.97 -2.87
N ALA A 120 7.72 12.66 -3.14
CA ALA A 120 7.95 12.12 -4.47
C ALA A 120 6.94 12.64 -5.48
N GLU A 121 7.42 13.04 -6.64
CA GLU A 121 6.59 13.59 -7.74
C GLU A 121 6.26 12.54 -8.81
N ASN A 122 7.03 11.45 -8.85
CA ASN A 122 6.87 10.40 -9.85
C ASN A 122 7.37 9.06 -9.31
N PRO A 123 7.06 7.94 -10.02
CA PRO A 123 7.49 6.61 -9.56
C PRO A 123 8.99 6.44 -9.41
N ASP A 124 9.79 7.08 -10.24
CA ASP A 124 11.25 6.98 -10.15
C ASP A 124 11.78 7.59 -8.86
N GLU A 125 11.21 8.70 -8.41
CA GLU A 125 11.58 9.32 -7.14
C GLU A 125 11.20 8.45 -5.95
N ILE A 126 10.08 7.73 -6.03
CA ILE A 126 9.69 6.76 -5.01
C ILE A 126 10.73 5.65 -4.93
N LEU A 127 11.10 5.10 -6.07
CA LEU A 127 12.07 4.01 -6.14
C LEU A 127 13.44 4.45 -5.62
N ASP A 128 13.91 5.62 -6.02
CA ASP A 128 15.19 6.17 -5.56
C ASP A 128 15.20 6.38 -4.04
N SER A 129 14.12 6.92 -3.48
CA SER A 129 13.98 7.11 -2.04
C SER A 129 14.03 5.77 -1.31
N LEU A 130 13.33 4.76 -1.80
CA LEU A 130 13.32 3.43 -1.20
C LEU A 130 14.71 2.79 -1.23
N LYS A 131 15.45 2.94 -2.31
CA LYS A 131 16.82 2.41 -2.41
C LYS A 131 17.75 3.00 -1.37
N LEU A 132 17.56 4.27 -1.01
CA LEU A 132 18.34 4.92 0.04
C LEU A 132 17.96 4.42 1.45
N LEU A 133 16.71 4.00 1.63
CA LEU A 133 16.17 3.61 2.93
C LEU A 133 16.33 2.12 3.25
N ILE A 134 16.51 1.27 2.23
CA ILE A 134 16.56 -0.20 2.38
C ILE A 134 18.01 -0.73 2.43
N LYS A 135 18.94 0.02 2.82
CA LYS A 135 20.32 -0.47 2.92
C LYS A 135 20.53 -1.42 4.09
#